data_dd44aa1ce69dfbe1de2c268a2d038ccc
#
_entry.id   dd44aa1ce69dfbe1de2c268a2d038ccc
#
_cell.length_a   1.000
_cell.length_b   1.000
_cell.length_c   1.000
_cell.angle_alpha   90.00
_cell.angle_beta   90.00
_cell.angle_gamma   90.00
#
_symmetry.space_group_name_H-M   'P 1'
#
loop_
_entity.id
_entity.type
_entity.pdbx_description
1 polymer ?
#
loop_
_entity_poly.entity_id
_entity_poly.type
_entity_poly.pdbx_seq_one_letter_code
_entity_poly.pdbx_strand_id
1 'polypeptide(L)' 'MTRQLITFQLGDQVLGIDIMAIREIRAWSPATPLPNVPRHVRGVVNLRGVVLPVLDLRCRLGWGM' A
#
# COMPACT_ATOMS: atom_id res chain seq x y z
N MET A 1 -19.45 7.61 17.78
CA MET A 1 -19.40 7.57 16.32
C MET A 1 -18.74 6.28 15.85
N THR A 2 -19.39 5.57 14.97
CA THR A 2 -18.90 4.29 14.49
C THR A 2 -18.01 4.50 13.26
N ARG A 3 -16.84 3.92 13.28
CA ARG A 3 -15.97 3.89 12.09
C ARG A 3 -16.07 2.53 11.43
N GLN A 4 -16.06 2.55 10.11
CA GLN A 4 -15.97 1.32 9.33
C GLN A 4 -14.53 1.11 8.90
N LEU A 5 -14.05 -0.10 9.07
CA LEU A 5 -12.70 -0.48 8.69
C LEU A 5 -12.76 -1.53 7.60
N ILE A 6 -11.84 -1.42 6.64
CA ILE A 6 -11.53 -2.53 5.76
C ILE A 6 -10.36 -3.25 6.39
N THR A 7 -10.53 -4.55 6.63
CA THR A 7 -9.47 -5.36 7.21
C THR A 7 -8.78 -6.16 6.12
N PHE A 8 -7.49 -6.41 6.32
CA PHE A 8 -6.70 -7.20 5.40
C PHE A 8 -5.63 -7.96 6.17
N GLN A 9 -5.17 -9.04 5.60
CA GLN A 9 -4.15 -9.87 6.22
C GLN A 9 -2.80 -9.57 5.58
N LEU A 10 -1.80 -9.37 6.43
CA LEU A 10 -0.44 -9.12 6.01
C LEU A 10 0.45 -10.09 6.77
N GLY A 11 0.86 -11.18 6.12
CA GLY A 11 1.52 -12.28 6.82
C GLY A 11 0.57 -12.87 7.85
N ASP A 12 0.99 -12.90 9.11
CA ASP A 12 0.19 -13.44 10.21
C ASP A 12 -0.63 -12.37 10.93
N GLN A 13 -0.59 -11.14 10.45
CA GLN A 13 -1.25 -10.01 11.11
C GLN A 13 -2.49 -9.59 10.36
N VAL A 14 -3.52 -9.20 11.10
CA VAL A 14 -4.71 -8.59 10.52
C VAL A 14 -4.68 -7.12 10.84
N LEU A 15 -4.78 -6.31 9.81
CA LEU A 15 -4.73 -4.85 9.92
C LEU A 15 -6.05 -4.26 9.46
N GLY A 16 -6.35 -3.06 9.91
CA GLY A 16 -7.53 -2.36 9.48
C GLY A 16 -7.17 -0.96 9.01
N ILE A 17 -7.87 -0.50 7.98
CA ILE A 17 -7.75 0.87 7.48
C ILE A 17 -9.15 1.47 7.47
N ASP A 18 -9.24 2.72 7.95
CA ASP A 18 -10.49 3.46 7.89
C ASP A 18 -10.97 3.53 6.44
N ILE A 19 -12.21 3.11 6.19
CA ILE A 19 -12.75 3.06 4.84
C ILE A 19 -12.72 4.43 4.17
N MET A 20 -12.80 5.50 4.95
CA MET A 20 -12.76 6.85 4.41
C MET A 20 -11.38 7.24 3.88
N ALA A 21 -10.34 6.51 4.28
CA ALA A 21 -8.98 6.74 3.79
C ALA A 21 -8.68 5.99 2.50
N ILE A 22 -9.59 5.13 2.05
CA ILE A 22 -9.38 4.30 0.88
C ILE A 22 -10.15 4.90 -0.28
N ARG A 23 -9.48 5.08 -1.41
CA ARG A 23 -10.13 5.53 -2.62
C ARG A 23 -10.61 4.36 -3.47
N GLU A 24 -9.77 3.35 -3.61
CA GLU A 24 -10.14 2.14 -4.34
C GLU A 24 -9.18 1.02 -4.01
N ILE A 25 -9.62 -0.20 -4.27
CA ILE A 25 -8.81 -1.40 -4.14
C ILE A 25 -8.63 -1.96 -5.55
N ARG A 26 -7.39 -2.21 -5.93
CA ARG A 26 -7.06 -2.63 -7.28
C ARG A 26 -6.32 -3.95 -7.25
N ALA A 27 -6.41 -4.67 -8.36
CA ALA A 27 -5.58 -5.84 -8.56
C ALA A 27 -4.11 -5.42 -8.64
N TRP A 28 -3.24 -6.34 -8.25
CA TRP A 28 -1.80 -6.09 -8.32
C TRP A 28 -1.37 -5.79 -9.76
N SER A 29 -0.53 -4.78 -9.89
CA SER A 29 0.19 -4.53 -11.13
C SER A 29 1.62 -4.12 -10.78
N PRO A 30 2.61 -4.43 -11.64
CA PRO A 30 3.99 -4.06 -11.34
C PRO A 30 4.16 -2.55 -11.27
N ALA A 31 4.94 -2.11 -10.30
CA ALA A 31 5.32 -0.71 -10.18
C ALA A 31 6.61 -0.46 -10.97
N THR A 32 6.75 0.73 -11.52
CA THR A 32 7.99 1.15 -12.16
C THR A 32 8.98 1.56 -11.08
N PRO A 33 10.13 0.87 -10.96
CA PRO A 33 11.09 1.19 -9.92
C PRO A 33 11.66 2.59 -10.07
N LEU A 34 11.99 3.20 -8.93
CA LEU A 34 12.67 4.49 -8.88
C LEU A 34 14.04 4.31 -8.23
N PRO A 35 15.07 5.07 -8.69
CA PRO A 35 16.36 5.05 -8.03
C PRO A 35 16.35 5.86 -6.74
N ASN A 36 17.21 5.48 -5.78
CA ASN A 36 17.49 6.26 -4.58
C ASN A 36 16.28 6.53 -3.70
N VAL A 37 15.35 5.55 -3.64
CA VAL A 37 14.18 5.64 -2.75
C VAL A 37 14.37 4.69 -1.56
N PRO A 38 13.66 4.94 -0.43
CA PRO A 38 13.68 4.01 0.69
C PRO A 38 13.22 2.61 0.29
N ARG A 39 13.67 1.60 1.04
CA ARG A 39 13.36 0.18 0.73
C ARG A 39 11.88 -0.10 0.62
N HIS A 40 11.06 0.57 1.42
CA HIS A 40 9.62 0.32 1.40
C HIS A 40 8.91 0.93 0.19
N VAL A 41 9.60 1.74 -0.60
CA VAL A 41 9.03 2.30 -1.82
C VAL A 41 9.37 1.37 -2.98
N ARG A 42 8.35 0.73 -3.56
CA ARG A 42 8.53 -0.22 -4.65
C ARG A 42 8.68 0.45 -6.01
N GLY A 43 8.18 1.66 -6.12
CA GLY A 43 8.18 2.40 -7.37
C GLY A 43 6.92 3.21 -7.50
N VAL A 44 6.53 3.48 -8.73
CA VAL A 44 5.33 4.28 -9.01
C VAL A 44 4.44 3.56 -10.01
N VAL A 45 3.16 3.86 -9.93
CA VAL A 45 2.18 3.43 -10.94
C VAL A 45 1.45 4.66 -11.46
N ASN A 46 1.01 4.59 -12.70
CA ASN A 46 0.16 5.63 -13.28
C ASN A 46 -1.29 5.18 -13.15
N LEU A 47 -2.09 5.99 -12.48
CA LEU A 47 -3.50 5.73 -12.30
C LEU A 47 -4.27 6.90 -12.87
N ARG A 48 -4.86 6.69 -14.04
CA ARG A 48 -5.67 7.73 -14.72
C ARG A 48 -4.92 9.05 -14.87
N GLY A 49 -3.64 8.97 -15.25
CA GLY A 49 -2.82 10.15 -15.43
C GLY A 49 -2.18 10.70 -14.17
N VAL A 50 -2.42 10.06 -13.02
CA VAL A 50 -1.81 10.45 -11.75
C VAL A 50 -0.73 9.44 -11.40
N VAL A 51 0.46 9.92 -11.12
CA VAL A 51 1.59 9.07 -10.71
C VAL A 51 1.54 8.92 -9.18
N LEU A 52 1.42 7.69 -8.72
CA LEU A 52 1.30 7.39 -7.29
C LEU A 52 2.45 6.49 -6.86
N PRO A 53 3.03 6.74 -5.68
CA PRO A 53 4.04 5.83 -5.13
C PRO A 53 3.37 4.54 -4.63
N VAL A 54 4.07 3.42 -4.82
CA VAL A 54 3.64 2.12 -4.31
C VAL A 54 4.55 1.76 -3.16
N LEU A 55 3.96 1.52 -2.00
CA LEU A 55 4.69 1.20 -0.79
C LEU A 55 4.49 -0.27 -0.44
N ASP A 56 5.57 -0.89 0.03
CA ASP A 56 5.50 -2.22 0.63
C ASP A 56 5.27 -2.03 2.13
N LEU A 57 4.06 -2.30 2.58
CA LEU A 57 3.68 -2.06 3.95
C LEU A 57 4.46 -2.94 4.92
N ARG A 58 4.73 -4.20 4.56
CA ARG A 58 5.53 -5.09 5.40
C ARG A 58 6.93 -4.53 5.62
N CYS A 59 7.53 -4.03 4.55
CA CYS A 59 8.85 -3.43 4.64
C CYS A 59 8.85 -2.17 5.49
N ARG A 60 7.84 -1.32 5.31
CA ARG A 60 7.73 -0.07 6.07
C ARG A 60 7.54 -0.33 7.57
N LEU A 61 6.77 -1.36 7.93
CA LEU A 61 6.53 -1.72 9.32
C LEU A 61 7.65 -2.59 9.90
N GLY A 62 8.61 -3.01 9.08
CA GLY A 62 9.71 -3.85 9.53
C GLY A 62 9.34 -5.31 9.73
N TRP A 63 8.24 -5.78 9.14
CA TRP A 63 7.78 -7.14 9.29
C TRP A 63 8.25 -8.02 8.14
N GLY A 64 8.87 -9.15 8.48
CA GLY A 64 9.13 -10.20 7.51
C GLY A 64 10.13 -9.87 6.40
N MET A 65 11.03 -9.01 6.67
CA MET A 65 12.09 -8.65 5.73
C MET A 65 13.37 -9.41 6.05
#